data_b5001197e9bc12a460a0101e250ae1dc
#
_entry.id   b5001197e9bc12a460a0101e250ae1dc
#
_cell.length_a   1.000
_cell.length_b   1.000
_cell.length_c   1.000
_cell.angle_alpha   90.00
_cell.angle_beta   90.00
_cell.angle_gamma   90.00
#
_symmetry.space_group_name_H-M   'P 1'
#
loop_
_entity.id
_entity.type
_entity.pdbx_description
1 polymer ?
#
loop_
_entity_poly.entity_id
_entity_poly.type
_entity_poly.pdbx_seq_one_letter_code
_entity_poly.pdbx_strand_id
1 'polypeptide(L)'
;PESDNAQKLIADLKAQGIDAEIFPAVDGRTGAPALESGERILRNLAMVRHGRRLTASELGCYLSHLRAIKSAYNSGYEHVCVIEDDVVIEDLFGDVYRSVLDKGLDMVRLMSLRIRKRTVLETLVGEHHLVRPVRGGLGTQAYVLNRAGMEKFISYAQDIYEPVDKVFDHFFLFNLQVFAVEPHVAYELLHETSVQKSPTIAADKPLLWHRLVFHPVKLWFSLRRHFYRLRHLSDFGGATLPTKKVGKSERVH
;
A
#
# COMPACT_ATOMS: atom_id res chain seq x y z
N PRO A 1 -14.10 -15.19 12.45
CA PRO A 1 -15.34 -15.18 11.71
C PRO A 1 -15.12 -14.34 10.47
N GLU A 2 -15.47 -14.89 9.32
CA GLU A 2 -15.46 -14.17 8.06
C GLU A 2 -16.45 -13.00 8.16
N SER A 3 -16.03 -11.80 7.70
CA SER A 3 -16.92 -10.65 7.73
C SER A 3 -17.94 -10.76 6.59
N ASP A 4 -19.17 -10.31 6.80
CA ASP A 4 -20.20 -10.26 5.74
C ASP A 4 -19.70 -9.42 4.54
N ASN A 5 -18.87 -8.41 4.81
CA ASN A 5 -18.24 -7.58 3.78
C ASN A 5 -17.29 -8.41 2.90
N ALA A 6 -16.44 -9.27 3.50
CA ALA A 6 -15.54 -10.12 2.74
C ALA A 6 -16.28 -11.09 1.81
N GLN A 7 -17.38 -11.68 2.28
CA GLN A 7 -18.21 -12.58 1.47
C GLN A 7 -18.86 -11.85 0.29
N LYS A 8 -19.36 -10.63 0.54
CA LYS A 8 -19.90 -9.78 -0.53
C LYS A 8 -18.83 -9.41 -1.55
N LEU A 9 -17.66 -8.98 -1.10
CA LEU A 9 -16.55 -8.63 -2.00
C LEU A 9 -16.12 -9.82 -2.88
N ILE A 10 -16.05 -11.03 -2.31
CA ILE A 10 -15.75 -12.24 -3.07
C ILE A 10 -16.84 -12.51 -4.13
N ALA A 11 -18.11 -12.34 -3.78
CA ALA A 11 -19.20 -12.52 -4.73
C ALA A 11 -19.12 -11.48 -5.87
N ASP A 12 -18.83 -10.22 -5.56
CA ASP A 12 -18.68 -9.14 -6.52
C ASP A 12 -17.47 -9.39 -7.47
N LEU A 13 -16.34 -9.85 -6.93
CA LEU A 13 -15.17 -10.24 -7.71
C LEU A 13 -15.48 -11.43 -8.63
N LYS A 14 -16.16 -12.45 -8.12
CA LYS A 14 -16.57 -13.63 -8.90
C LYS A 14 -17.52 -13.27 -10.04
N ALA A 15 -18.42 -12.33 -9.81
CA ALA A 15 -19.32 -11.82 -10.87
C ALA A 15 -18.54 -11.16 -12.03
N GLN A 16 -17.34 -10.65 -11.76
CA GLN A 16 -16.41 -10.08 -12.75
C GLN A 16 -15.36 -11.07 -13.26
N GLY A 17 -15.53 -12.38 -12.95
CA GLY A 17 -14.64 -13.46 -13.40
C GLY A 17 -13.29 -13.50 -12.70
N ILE A 18 -13.22 -13.03 -11.45
CA ILE A 18 -12.02 -13.07 -10.61
C ILE A 18 -12.28 -13.98 -9.43
N ASP A 19 -11.52 -15.08 -9.34
CA ASP A 19 -11.51 -15.94 -8.16
C ASP A 19 -10.62 -15.32 -7.09
N ALA A 20 -11.16 -15.21 -5.87
CA ALA A 20 -10.46 -14.65 -4.73
C ALA A 20 -10.60 -15.58 -3.52
N GLU A 21 -9.58 -15.58 -2.66
CA GLU A 21 -9.55 -16.32 -1.41
C GLU A 21 -9.35 -15.37 -0.22
N ILE A 22 -9.88 -15.75 0.95
CA ILE A 22 -9.66 -15.01 2.18
C ILE A 22 -8.30 -15.41 2.76
N PHE A 23 -7.39 -14.43 2.84
CA PHE A 23 -6.15 -14.61 3.58
C PHE A 23 -6.36 -14.22 5.04
N PRO A 24 -6.03 -15.10 6.02
CA PRO A 24 -6.26 -14.84 7.44
C PRO A 24 -5.46 -13.62 7.92
N ALA A 25 -6.14 -12.59 8.41
CA ALA A 25 -5.51 -11.42 8.96
C ALA A 25 -4.80 -11.73 10.29
N VAL A 26 -3.68 -11.06 10.52
CA VAL A 26 -2.94 -11.12 11.79
C VAL A 26 -3.66 -10.24 12.82
N ASP A 27 -4.17 -10.84 13.89
CA ASP A 27 -4.93 -10.12 14.92
C ASP A 27 -3.99 -9.30 15.83
N GLY A 28 -4.13 -7.99 15.76
CA GLY A 28 -3.46 -7.03 16.63
C GLY A 28 -4.36 -6.41 17.70
N ARG A 29 -5.62 -6.86 17.83
CA ARG A 29 -6.58 -6.24 18.78
C ARG A 29 -6.34 -6.66 20.22
N THR A 30 -5.84 -7.85 20.44
CA THR A 30 -5.60 -8.42 21.77
C THR A 30 -4.19 -8.20 22.30
N GLY A 31 -3.28 -7.69 21.48
CA GLY A 31 -1.88 -7.44 21.84
C GLY A 31 -0.95 -7.43 20.63
N ALA A 32 0.33 -7.24 20.86
CA ALA A 32 1.32 -7.24 19.80
C ALA A 32 1.44 -8.65 19.18
N PRO A 33 1.23 -8.81 17.86
CA PRO A 33 1.36 -10.10 17.19
C PRO A 33 2.78 -10.66 17.29
N ALA A 34 2.90 -11.99 17.28
CA ALA A 34 4.18 -12.67 17.20
C ALA A 34 4.84 -12.42 15.82
N LEU A 35 6.15 -12.19 15.85
CA LEU A 35 6.95 -12.03 14.64
C LEU A 35 7.41 -13.40 14.13
N GLU A 36 7.47 -13.53 12.80
CA GLU A 36 8.08 -14.68 12.14
C GLU A 36 9.57 -14.44 11.83
N SER A 37 10.24 -15.50 11.37
CA SER A 37 11.65 -15.42 10.97
C SER A 37 11.86 -14.35 9.90
N GLY A 38 12.84 -13.48 10.14
CA GLY A 38 13.18 -12.35 9.29
C GLY A 38 12.44 -11.05 9.63
N GLU A 39 11.30 -11.10 10.33
CA GLU A 39 10.54 -9.91 10.72
C GLU A 39 11.19 -9.20 11.93
N ARG A 40 11.46 -7.90 11.83
CA ARG A 40 12.18 -7.14 12.86
C ARG A 40 11.54 -5.78 13.10
N ILE A 41 11.25 -5.43 14.35
CA ILE A 41 10.76 -4.09 14.71
C ILE A 41 11.96 -3.18 15.01
N LEU A 42 12.16 -2.18 14.17
CA LEU A 42 13.21 -1.18 14.33
C LEU A 42 12.72 0.00 15.18
N ARG A 43 12.65 -0.20 16.49
CA ARG A 43 12.06 0.76 17.46
C ARG A 43 12.64 2.17 17.33
N ASN A 44 13.96 2.31 17.28
CA ASN A 44 14.62 3.61 17.17
C ASN A 44 14.28 4.33 15.85
N LEU A 45 14.24 3.59 14.75
CA LEU A 45 13.87 4.16 13.45
C LEU A 45 12.38 4.56 13.43
N ALA A 46 11.51 3.78 14.07
CA ALA A 46 10.10 4.16 14.24
C ALA A 46 9.96 5.48 15.02
N MET A 47 10.73 5.67 16.09
CA MET A 47 10.74 6.92 16.85
C MET A 47 11.24 8.11 16.02
N VAL A 48 12.26 7.91 15.18
CA VAL A 48 12.78 8.96 14.29
C VAL A 48 11.80 9.27 13.17
N ARG A 49 11.23 8.27 12.52
CA ARG A 49 10.43 8.43 11.30
C ARG A 49 8.96 8.67 11.56
N HIS A 50 8.39 7.95 12.51
CA HIS A 50 6.96 7.96 12.81
C HIS A 50 6.63 8.77 14.09
N GLY A 51 7.65 9.03 14.93
CA GLY A 51 7.50 9.78 16.18
C GLY A 51 6.92 8.94 17.33
N ARG A 52 6.55 7.69 17.07
CA ARG A 52 6.02 6.71 18.03
C ARG A 52 6.25 5.29 17.55
N ARG A 53 6.02 4.32 18.40
CA ARG A 53 5.94 2.90 17.97
C ARG A 53 4.62 2.65 17.23
N LEU A 54 4.58 1.61 16.42
CA LEU A 54 3.33 1.12 15.86
C LEU A 54 2.44 0.58 17.00
N THR A 55 1.13 0.80 16.87
CA THR A 55 0.16 0.11 17.71
C THR A 55 0.10 -1.37 17.35
N ALA A 56 -0.48 -2.20 18.22
CA ALA A 56 -0.63 -3.62 17.93
C ALA A 56 -1.49 -3.86 16.67
N SER A 57 -2.55 -3.05 16.46
CA SER A 57 -3.38 -3.15 15.25
C SER A 57 -2.65 -2.68 13.99
N GLU A 58 -1.85 -1.61 14.07
CA GLU A 58 -1.00 -1.22 12.93
C GLU A 58 0.03 -2.30 12.58
N LEU A 59 0.58 -2.97 13.60
CA LEU A 59 1.49 -4.09 13.40
C LEU A 59 0.76 -5.31 12.82
N GLY A 60 -0.45 -5.61 13.30
CA GLY A 60 -1.30 -6.68 12.74
C GLY A 60 -1.61 -6.44 11.26
N CYS A 61 -2.06 -5.24 10.91
CA CYS A 61 -2.29 -4.84 9.51
C CYS A 61 -1.01 -4.99 8.67
N TYR A 62 0.13 -4.48 9.17
CA TYR A 62 1.42 -4.62 8.50
C TYR A 62 1.79 -6.07 8.19
N LEU A 63 1.71 -6.92 9.22
CA LEU A 63 2.06 -8.34 9.10
C LEU A 63 1.09 -9.11 8.20
N SER A 64 -0.20 -8.75 8.20
CA SER A 64 -1.18 -9.34 7.28
C SER A 64 -0.78 -9.12 5.81
N HIS A 65 -0.46 -7.89 5.44
CA HIS A 65 -0.01 -7.58 4.08
C HIS A 65 1.32 -8.25 3.74
N LEU A 66 2.32 -8.17 4.62
CA LEU A 66 3.62 -8.79 4.39
C LEU A 66 3.50 -10.30 4.20
N ARG A 67 2.73 -10.97 5.05
CA ARG A 67 2.56 -12.44 5.01
C ARG A 67 1.71 -12.89 3.83
N ALA A 68 0.67 -12.15 3.44
CA ALA A 68 -0.10 -12.43 2.24
C ALA A 68 0.79 -12.38 0.99
N ILE A 69 1.62 -11.33 0.87
CA ILE A 69 2.56 -11.18 -0.25
C ILE A 69 3.64 -12.29 -0.22
N LYS A 70 4.20 -12.63 0.96
CA LYS A 70 5.16 -13.73 1.13
C LYS A 70 4.55 -15.08 0.74
N SER A 71 3.30 -15.34 1.13
CA SER A 71 2.58 -16.56 0.78
C SER A 71 2.40 -16.68 -0.72
N ALA A 72 1.93 -15.64 -1.39
CA ALA A 72 1.77 -15.61 -2.85
C ALA A 72 3.11 -15.84 -3.57
N TYR A 73 4.18 -15.15 -3.14
CA TYR A 73 5.51 -15.33 -3.70
C TYR A 73 6.04 -16.75 -3.56
N ASN A 74 5.90 -17.35 -2.37
CA ASN A 74 6.37 -18.70 -2.07
C ASN A 74 5.54 -19.77 -2.80
N SER A 75 4.26 -19.50 -3.07
CA SER A 75 3.38 -20.36 -3.87
C SER A 75 3.63 -20.28 -5.38
N GLY A 76 4.57 -19.44 -5.83
CA GLY A 76 4.97 -19.33 -7.23
C GLY A 76 4.06 -18.46 -8.09
N TYR A 77 3.15 -17.67 -7.50
CA TYR A 77 2.29 -16.77 -8.28
C TYR A 77 3.09 -15.65 -8.96
N GLU A 78 2.75 -15.37 -10.21
CA GLU A 78 3.35 -14.26 -10.98
C GLU A 78 2.81 -12.89 -10.53
N HIS A 79 1.59 -12.86 -10.01
CA HIS A 79 0.96 -11.64 -9.47
C HIS A 79 0.21 -11.95 -8.19
N VAL A 80 0.08 -10.95 -7.33
CA VAL A 80 -0.86 -10.95 -6.22
C VAL A 80 -1.68 -9.66 -6.25
N CYS A 81 -3.00 -9.78 -6.14
CA CYS A 81 -3.90 -8.67 -5.86
C CYS A 81 -4.34 -8.77 -4.41
N VAL A 82 -4.07 -7.75 -3.62
CA VAL A 82 -4.52 -7.67 -2.22
C VAL A 82 -5.62 -6.62 -2.13
N ILE A 83 -6.75 -7.00 -1.54
CA ILE A 83 -7.92 -6.14 -1.34
C ILE A 83 -8.36 -6.30 0.12
N GLU A 84 -8.52 -5.18 0.84
CA GLU A 84 -9.05 -5.16 2.21
C GLU A 84 -10.57 -5.44 2.19
N ASP A 85 -11.12 -6.01 3.24
CA ASP A 85 -12.52 -6.48 3.28
C ASP A 85 -13.56 -5.35 3.40
N ASP A 86 -13.13 -4.13 3.64
CA ASP A 86 -13.97 -2.93 3.67
C ASP A 86 -14.01 -2.15 2.34
N VAL A 87 -13.56 -2.79 1.25
CA VAL A 87 -13.52 -2.20 -0.09
C VAL A 87 -14.76 -2.59 -0.90
N VAL A 88 -15.26 -1.63 -1.67
CA VAL A 88 -16.23 -1.85 -2.75
C VAL A 88 -15.51 -1.68 -4.09
N ILE A 89 -15.79 -2.57 -5.03
CA ILE A 89 -15.24 -2.52 -6.39
C ILE A 89 -16.24 -1.95 -7.38
N GLU A 90 -15.74 -1.28 -8.41
CA GLU A 90 -16.53 -0.72 -9.54
C GLU A 90 -16.83 -1.79 -10.60
N ASP A 91 -17.82 -1.52 -11.46
CA ASP A 91 -18.25 -2.44 -12.52
C ASP A 91 -17.10 -2.82 -13.48
N LEU A 92 -16.18 -1.89 -13.75
CA LEU A 92 -15.03 -2.12 -14.63
C LEU A 92 -13.78 -2.65 -13.92
N PHE A 93 -13.87 -3.01 -12.62
CA PHE A 93 -12.71 -3.47 -11.84
C PHE A 93 -12.00 -4.65 -12.53
N GLY A 94 -12.77 -5.66 -12.97
CA GLY A 94 -12.21 -6.87 -13.58
C GLY A 94 -11.46 -6.58 -14.89
N ASP A 95 -11.99 -5.70 -15.74
CA ASP A 95 -11.36 -5.36 -17.01
C ASP A 95 -10.10 -4.53 -16.81
N VAL A 96 -10.14 -3.55 -15.89
CA VAL A 96 -8.98 -2.74 -15.53
C VAL A 96 -7.91 -3.63 -14.86
N TYR A 97 -8.30 -4.53 -13.96
CA TYR A 97 -7.40 -5.48 -13.32
C TYR A 97 -6.63 -6.32 -14.35
N ARG A 98 -7.35 -6.95 -15.31
CA ARG A 98 -6.72 -7.73 -16.39
C ARG A 98 -5.77 -6.87 -17.23
N SER A 99 -6.19 -5.66 -17.60
CA SER A 99 -5.35 -4.74 -18.38
C SER A 99 -4.05 -4.34 -17.66
N VAL A 100 -4.06 -4.31 -16.33
CA VAL A 100 -2.89 -4.01 -15.49
C VAL A 100 -1.93 -5.20 -15.42
N LEU A 101 -2.44 -6.43 -15.33
CA LEU A 101 -1.61 -7.64 -15.26
C LEU A 101 -0.70 -7.79 -16.49
N ASP A 102 -1.21 -7.51 -17.68
CA ASP A 102 -0.49 -7.64 -18.95
C ASP A 102 0.71 -6.69 -19.09
N LYS A 103 0.83 -5.69 -18.21
CA LYS A 103 1.87 -4.65 -18.31
C LYS A 103 3.17 -4.99 -17.57
N GLY A 104 3.19 -6.04 -16.76
CA GLY A 104 4.39 -6.46 -16.03
C GLY A 104 4.94 -5.42 -15.03
N LEU A 105 4.09 -4.53 -14.51
CA LEU A 105 4.48 -3.46 -13.60
C LEU A 105 4.72 -3.99 -12.18
N ASP A 106 5.75 -3.46 -11.48
CA ASP A 106 6.08 -3.92 -10.12
C ASP A 106 4.89 -3.79 -9.16
N MET A 107 4.24 -2.63 -9.15
CA MET A 107 3.08 -2.35 -8.31
C MET A 107 2.11 -1.39 -8.99
N VAL A 108 0.83 -1.71 -8.93
CA VAL A 108 -0.25 -0.81 -9.34
C VAL A 108 -1.28 -0.68 -8.22
N ARG A 109 -1.49 0.55 -7.74
CA ARG A 109 -2.57 0.85 -6.80
C ARG A 109 -3.89 0.97 -7.57
N LEU A 110 -4.88 0.21 -7.15
CA LEU A 110 -6.25 0.30 -7.67
C LEU A 110 -7.08 1.32 -6.89
N MET A 111 -6.60 1.66 -5.69
CA MET A 111 -7.10 2.74 -4.84
C MET A 111 -5.93 3.45 -4.15
N SER A 112 -6.09 4.75 -3.90
CA SER A 112 -5.15 5.57 -3.11
C SER A 112 -5.93 6.54 -2.23
N LEU A 113 -5.51 6.71 -0.97
CA LEU A 113 -6.15 7.66 -0.03
C LEU A 113 -5.86 9.13 -0.38
N ARG A 114 -4.81 9.37 -1.16
CA ARG A 114 -4.38 10.73 -1.56
C ARG A 114 -3.93 10.74 -3.00
N ILE A 115 -4.60 11.51 -3.83
CA ILE A 115 -4.17 11.76 -5.20
C ILE A 115 -3.09 12.84 -5.19
N ARG A 116 -1.85 12.43 -5.40
CA ARG A 116 -0.70 13.30 -5.46
C ARG A 116 -0.47 13.82 -6.89
N LYS A 117 0.49 14.73 -7.05
CA LYS A 117 1.01 15.08 -8.37
C LYS A 117 1.44 13.80 -9.10
N ARG A 118 0.96 13.61 -10.33
CA ARG A 118 1.18 12.39 -11.12
C ARG A 118 1.23 12.71 -12.60
N THR A 119 1.84 11.81 -13.35
CA THR A 119 1.90 11.86 -14.82
C THR A 119 0.95 10.81 -15.39
N VAL A 120 0.11 11.18 -16.33
CA VAL A 120 -0.71 10.24 -17.09
C VAL A 120 0.17 9.55 -18.11
N LEU A 121 0.14 8.23 -18.15
CA LEU A 121 0.95 7.43 -19.06
C LEU A 121 0.14 6.94 -20.25
N GLU A 122 -1.01 6.32 -19.98
CA GLU A 122 -1.89 5.76 -21.02
C GLU A 122 -3.33 5.60 -20.51
N THR A 123 -4.25 5.46 -21.44
CA THR A 123 -5.63 5.05 -21.15
C THR A 123 -5.69 3.53 -21.07
N LEU A 124 -6.37 3.00 -20.06
CA LEU A 124 -6.61 1.57 -19.85
C LEU A 124 -7.95 1.16 -20.47
N VAL A 125 -8.99 1.09 -19.64
CA VAL A 125 -10.34 0.69 -20.01
C VAL A 125 -11.32 1.80 -19.64
N GLY A 126 -12.24 2.13 -20.53
CA GLY A 126 -13.20 3.20 -20.31
C GLY A 126 -12.52 4.54 -20.05
N GLU A 127 -12.84 5.17 -18.94
CA GLU A 127 -12.24 6.45 -18.51
C GLU A 127 -10.98 6.29 -17.64
N HIS A 128 -10.58 5.03 -17.33
CA HIS A 128 -9.47 4.76 -16.44
C HIS A 128 -8.12 4.91 -17.14
N HIS A 129 -7.20 5.56 -16.46
CA HIS A 129 -5.83 5.80 -16.92
C HIS A 129 -4.82 5.17 -15.98
N LEU A 130 -3.73 4.69 -16.54
CA LEU A 130 -2.53 4.38 -15.78
C LEU A 130 -1.76 5.68 -15.52
N VAL A 131 -1.46 5.93 -14.27
CA VAL A 131 -0.73 7.12 -13.84
C VAL A 131 0.53 6.76 -13.06
N ARG A 132 1.54 7.63 -13.14
CA ARG A 132 2.80 7.54 -12.38
C ARG A 132 2.82 8.59 -11.28
N PRO A 133 2.58 8.25 -10.01
CA PRO A 133 2.63 9.21 -8.91
C PRO A 133 4.05 9.69 -8.64
N VAL A 134 4.22 11.00 -8.45
CA VAL A 134 5.52 11.60 -8.05
C VAL A 134 5.85 11.28 -6.59
N ARG A 135 4.83 11.03 -5.78
CA ARG A 135 4.91 10.63 -4.36
C ARG A 135 3.82 9.62 -4.08
N GLY A 136 4.02 8.79 -3.07
CA GLY A 136 3.03 7.83 -2.65
C GLY A 136 1.68 8.45 -2.25
N GLY A 137 0.62 7.70 -2.49
CA GLY A 137 -0.77 8.11 -2.26
C GLY A 137 -1.33 7.64 -0.92
N LEU A 138 -0.54 6.93 -0.10
CA LEU A 138 -1.01 6.21 1.09
C LEU A 138 -2.12 5.18 0.76
N GLY A 139 -2.49 4.41 1.78
CA GLY A 139 -3.52 3.37 1.66
C GLY A 139 -3.01 2.05 1.10
N THR A 140 -3.66 0.99 1.52
CA THR A 140 -3.35 -0.40 1.15
C THR A 140 -4.61 -1.18 0.77
N GLN A 141 -5.71 -0.46 0.57
CA GLN A 141 -7.04 -1.04 0.40
C GLN A 141 -7.16 -1.95 -0.82
N ALA A 142 -6.52 -1.58 -1.94
CA ALA A 142 -6.51 -2.39 -3.15
C ALA A 142 -5.27 -2.10 -4.00
N TYR A 143 -4.46 -3.13 -4.26
CA TYR A 143 -3.27 -3.02 -5.11
C TYR A 143 -2.86 -4.38 -5.71
N VAL A 144 -2.09 -4.31 -6.79
CA VAL A 144 -1.48 -5.47 -7.46
C VAL A 144 0.04 -5.36 -7.37
N LEU A 145 0.71 -6.48 -7.11
CA LEU A 145 2.16 -6.64 -7.26
C LEU A 145 2.44 -7.76 -8.26
N ASN A 146 3.40 -7.55 -9.15
CA ASN A 146 4.00 -8.65 -9.90
C ASN A 146 5.07 -9.36 -9.07
N ARG A 147 5.64 -10.45 -9.57
CA ARG A 147 6.65 -11.25 -8.86
C ARG A 147 7.88 -10.43 -8.45
N ALA A 148 8.39 -9.56 -9.32
CA ALA A 148 9.51 -8.68 -9.00
C ALA A 148 9.14 -7.64 -7.94
N GLY A 149 7.92 -7.11 -7.97
CA GLY A 149 7.38 -6.21 -6.96
C GLY A 149 7.24 -6.89 -5.60
N MET A 150 6.74 -8.13 -5.57
CA MET A 150 6.67 -8.93 -4.35
C MET A 150 8.06 -9.15 -3.73
N GLU A 151 9.06 -9.56 -4.51
CA GLU A 151 10.42 -9.78 -4.05
C GLU A 151 11.04 -8.51 -3.45
N LYS A 152 10.93 -7.37 -4.15
CA LYS A 152 11.42 -6.08 -3.68
C LYS A 152 10.75 -5.67 -2.37
N PHE A 153 9.41 -5.82 -2.30
CA PHE A 153 8.66 -5.48 -1.10
C PHE A 153 9.04 -6.38 0.08
N ILE A 154 9.06 -7.70 -0.09
CA ILE A 154 9.40 -8.68 0.97
C ILE A 154 10.80 -8.38 1.52
N SER A 155 11.78 -8.15 0.64
CA SER A 155 13.16 -7.86 1.06
C SER A 155 13.28 -6.60 1.92
N TYR A 156 12.47 -5.58 1.63
CA TYR A 156 12.49 -4.31 2.35
C TYR A 156 11.60 -4.30 3.60
N ALA A 157 10.42 -4.90 3.51
CA ALA A 157 9.37 -4.80 4.52
C ALA A 157 9.60 -5.68 5.77
N GLN A 158 10.66 -6.49 5.80
CA GLN A 158 11.06 -7.23 7.01
C GLN A 158 11.48 -6.31 8.15
N ASP A 159 11.96 -5.12 7.84
CA ASP A 159 12.33 -4.08 8.81
C ASP A 159 11.14 -3.14 9.07
N ILE A 160 10.44 -3.39 10.18
CA ILE A 160 9.16 -2.76 10.52
C ILE A 160 9.42 -1.51 11.38
N TYR A 161 9.07 -0.33 10.86
CA TYR A 161 9.27 0.94 11.58
C TYR A 161 8.21 2.03 11.29
N GLU A 162 7.39 1.86 10.28
CA GLU A 162 6.26 2.72 9.95
C GLU A 162 5.07 1.85 9.48
N PRO A 163 3.82 2.34 9.49
CA PRO A 163 2.69 1.61 8.93
C PRO A 163 2.92 1.19 7.48
N VAL A 164 2.32 0.07 7.06
CA VAL A 164 2.57 -0.57 5.75
C VAL A 164 2.28 0.36 4.56
N ASP A 165 1.26 1.22 4.66
CA ASP A 165 0.91 2.20 3.64
C ASP A 165 2.05 3.20 3.38
N LYS A 166 2.78 3.61 4.43
CA LYS A 166 3.98 4.44 4.31
C LYS A 166 5.17 3.68 3.73
N VAL A 167 5.27 2.38 4.02
CA VAL A 167 6.34 1.55 3.44
C VAL A 167 6.21 1.50 1.92
N PHE A 168 5.02 1.30 1.39
CA PHE A 168 4.80 1.41 -0.06
C PHE A 168 5.12 2.81 -0.62
N ASP A 169 4.96 3.86 0.17
CA ASP A 169 5.33 5.23 -0.21
C ASP A 169 6.85 5.48 -0.19
N HIS A 170 7.62 4.55 0.37
CA HIS A 170 9.08 4.53 0.33
C HIS A 170 9.65 3.78 -0.89
N PHE A 171 8.85 3.53 -1.91
CA PHE A 171 9.21 2.82 -3.15
C PHE A 171 10.59 3.17 -3.70
N PHE A 172 11.02 4.44 -3.54
CA PHE A 172 12.32 4.94 -3.98
C PHE A 172 13.51 4.39 -3.16
N LEU A 173 13.31 3.78 -2.00
CA LEU A 173 14.37 3.19 -1.19
C LEU A 173 14.76 1.79 -1.66
N PHE A 174 13.81 1.04 -2.18
CA PHE A 174 13.99 -0.34 -2.65
C PHE A 174 13.65 -0.53 -4.13
N ASN A 175 13.66 0.57 -4.87
CA ASN A 175 13.47 0.60 -6.33
C ASN A 175 12.19 -0.09 -6.81
N LEU A 176 11.09 0.03 -6.06
CA LEU A 176 9.78 -0.43 -6.49
C LEU A 176 9.17 0.60 -7.46
N GLN A 177 8.71 0.15 -8.62
CA GLN A 177 8.01 1.01 -9.56
C GLN A 177 6.51 1.03 -9.22
N VAL A 178 6.04 2.14 -8.65
CA VAL A 178 4.64 2.29 -8.21
C VAL A 178 3.85 3.09 -9.22
N PHE A 179 2.79 2.52 -9.72
CA PHE A 179 1.78 3.13 -10.58
C PHE A 179 0.42 3.19 -9.85
N ALA A 180 -0.57 3.84 -10.43
CA ALA A 180 -1.93 3.84 -9.93
C ALA A 180 -2.93 3.92 -11.08
N VAL A 181 -4.16 3.50 -10.82
CA VAL A 181 -5.30 3.67 -11.72
C VAL A 181 -6.10 4.90 -11.28
N GLU A 182 -6.47 5.77 -12.21
CA GLU A 182 -7.34 6.91 -11.99
C GLU A 182 -8.31 7.13 -13.17
N PRO A 183 -9.61 7.34 -12.93
CA PRO A 183 -10.32 7.24 -11.64
C PRO A 183 -10.06 5.90 -10.95
N HIS A 184 -10.23 5.86 -9.60
CA HIS A 184 -10.08 4.59 -8.86
C HIS A 184 -11.15 3.58 -9.30
N VAL A 185 -10.82 2.30 -9.29
CA VAL A 185 -11.77 1.19 -9.55
C VAL A 185 -12.25 0.51 -8.27
N ALA A 186 -11.82 1.05 -7.14
CA ALA A 186 -12.19 0.59 -5.81
C ALA A 186 -12.24 1.78 -4.84
N TYR A 187 -13.07 1.70 -3.81
CA TYR A 187 -13.18 2.71 -2.76
C TYR A 187 -13.53 2.07 -1.41
N GLU A 188 -13.18 2.74 -0.31
CA GLU A 188 -13.39 2.26 1.05
C GLU A 188 -14.83 2.55 1.49
N LEU A 189 -15.50 1.56 2.11
CA LEU A 189 -16.75 1.78 2.81
C LEU A 189 -16.51 2.68 4.03
N LEU A 190 -17.46 3.61 4.30
CA LEU A 190 -17.44 4.44 5.49
C LEU A 190 -17.75 3.60 6.74
N HIS A 191 -16.75 2.93 7.27
CA HIS A 191 -16.83 2.28 8.57
C HIS A 191 -15.81 2.88 9.54
N GLU A 192 -16.14 2.88 10.86
CA GLU A 192 -15.16 3.20 11.88
C GLU A 192 -14.03 2.17 11.87
N THR A 193 -12.85 2.58 11.44
CA THR A 193 -11.68 1.69 11.34
C THR A 193 -11.29 1.14 12.70
N SER A 194 -11.15 -0.18 12.81
CA SER A 194 -10.72 -0.89 14.04
C SER A 194 -9.31 -0.46 14.51
N VAL A 195 -8.49 0.06 13.62
CA VAL A 195 -7.14 0.58 13.92
C VAL A 195 -7.19 1.79 14.87
N GLN A 196 -8.24 2.63 14.79
CA GLN A 196 -8.38 3.83 15.63
C GLN A 196 -8.80 3.52 17.08
N LYS A 197 -9.38 2.32 17.33
CA LYS A 197 -9.88 1.90 18.65
C LYS A 197 -8.87 1.10 19.48
N SER A 198 -7.67 0.86 18.95
CA SER A 198 -6.64 0.10 19.68
C SER A 198 -6.13 0.87 20.90
N PRO A 199 -5.99 0.21 22.06
CA PRO A 199 -5.35 0.82 23.20
C PRO A 199 -3.94 1.26 22.81
N THR A 200 -3.65 2.53 23.09
CA THR A 200 -2.31 3.08 22.86
C THR A 200 -1.34 2.31 23.75
N ILE A 201 -0.48 1.49 23.17
CA ILE A 201 0.69 0.97 23.89
C ILE A 201 1.43 2.20 24.39
N ALA A 202 1.77 2.23 25.67
CA ALA A 202 2.34 3.40 26.37
C ALA A 202 3.22 4.24 25.42
N ALA A 203 2.81 5.49 25.24
CA ALA A 203 3.42 6.37 24.25
C ALA A 203 4.84 6.73 24.69
N ASP A 204 5.83 5.96 24.23
CA ASP A 204 7.22 6.36 24.34
C ASP A 204 7.38 7.71 23.65
N LYS A 205 7.84 8.70 24.38
CA LYS A 205 8.15 10.00 23.79
C LYS A 205 9.51 9.93 23.09
N PRO A 206 9.64 10.55 21.90
CA PRO A 206 10.93 10.63 21.24
C PRO A 206 11.97 11.29 22.14
N LEU A 207 13.11 10.65 22.35
CA LEU A 207 14.26 11.21 23.04
C LEU A 207 14.88 12.36 22.23
N LEU A 208 15.65 13.23 22.88
CA LEU A 208 16.28 14.38 22.20
C LEU A 208 17.09 13.98 20.95
N TRP A 209 17.85 12.90 21.03
CA TRP A 209 18.65 12.43 19.90
C TRP A 209 17.80 11.97 18.70
N HIS A 210 16.59 11.40 18.92
CA HIS A 210 15.67 11.09 17.82
C HIS A 210 15.29 12.34 17.03
N ARG A 211 15.07 13.48 17.74
CA ARG A 211 14.77 14.76 17.12
C ARG A 211 15.96 15.33 16.35
N LEU A 212 17.16 15.18 16.88
CA LEU A 212 18.39 15.61 16.20
C LEU A 212 18.63 14.82 14.90
N VAL A 213 18.41 13.50 14.92
CA VAL A 213 18.61 12.63 13.76
C VAL A 213 17.46 12.74 12.73
N PHE A 214 16.30 13.24 13.13
CA PHE A 214 15.13 13.37 12.25
C PHE A 214 15.45 14.15 10.96
N HIS A 215 16.09 15.32 11.06
CA HIS A 215 16.37 16.17 9.90
C HIS A 215 17.37 15.54 8.92
N PRO A 216 18.51 15.00 9.34
CA PRO A 216 19.40 14.22 8.47
C PRO A 216 18.71 13.06 7.78
N VAL A 217 17.91 12.27 8.49
CA VAL A 217 17.15 11.14 7.93
C VAL A 217 16.13 11.63 6.90
N LYS A 218 15.38 12.69 7.21
CA LYS A 218 14.43 13.30 6.29
C LYS A 218 15.12 13.80 5.01
N LEU A 219 16.29 14.43 5.14
CA LEU A 219 17.09 14.89 4.00
C LEU A 219 17.53 13.70 3.15
N TRP A 220 18.05 12.63 3.77
CA TRP A 220 18.46 11.42 3.06
C TRP A 220 17.31 10.80 2.26
N PHE A 221 16.12 10.66 2.86
CA PHE A 221 14.92 10.20 2.14
C PHE A 221 14.57 11.10 0.95
N SER A 222 14.70 12.43 1.13
CA SER A 222 14.44 13.39 0.04
C SER A 222 15.43 13.23 -1.11
N LEU A 223 16.72 13.09 -0.80
CA LEU A 223 17.77 12.85 -1.79
C LEU A 223 17.57 11.52 -2.53
N ARG A 224 17.31 10.44 -1.79
CA ARG A 224 17.04 9.13 -2.41
C ARG A 224 15.84 9.18 -3.37
N ARG A 225 14.76 9.88 -2.99
CA ARG A 225 13.61 10.09 -3.87
C ARG A 225 13.97 10.93 -5.10
N HIS A 226 14.79 11.95 -4.93
CA HIS A 226 15.26 12.78 -6.06
C HIS A 226 16.06 11.93 -7.06
N PHE A 227 17.03 11.16 -6.58
CA PHE A 227 17.83 10.25 -7.42
C PHE A 227 16.97 9.16 -8.09
N TYR A 228 16.01 8.60 -7.37
CA TYR A 228 15.06 7.66 -7.96
C TYR A 228 14.32 8.29 -9.14
N ARG A 229 13.81 9.52 -8.99
CA ARG A 229 13.12 10.22 -10.08
C ARG A 229 14.04 10.51 -11.28
N LEU A 230 15.28 10.87 -11.04
CA LEU A 230 16.27 11.08 -12.11
C LEU A 230 16.53 9.78 -12.88
N ARG A 231 16.59 8.65 -12.19
CA ARG A 231 16.79 7.33 -12.82
C ARG A 231 15.59 6.90 -13.68
N HIS A 232 14.39 7.34 -13.33
CA HIS A 232 13.13 7.00 -14.00
C HIS A 232 12.49 8.22 -14.68
N LEU A 233 13.30 9.09 -15.27
CA LEU A 233 12.82 10.36 -15.87
C LEU A 233 11.79 10.13 -16.98
N SER A 234 11.92 9.07 -17.76
CA SER A 234 10.97 8.68 -18.81
C SER A 234 9.53 8.54 -18.30
N ASP A 235 9.36 8.00 -17.09
CA ASP A 235 8.05 7.77 -16.49
C ASP A 235 7.34 9.07 -16.06
N PHE A 236 8.07 10.19 -16.02
CA PHE A 236 7.59 11.50 -15.55
C PHE A 236 7.56 12.57 -16.64
N GLY A 237 7.80 12.18 -17.92
CA GLY A 237 7.87 13.11 -19.06
C GLY A 237 6.52 13.51 -19.66
N GLY A 238 5.43 12.89 -19.28
CA GLY A 238 4.09 13.13 -19.81
C GLY A 238 3.34 14.30 -19.14
N ALA A 239 2.07 14.46 -19.52
CA ALA A 239 1.18 15.45 -18.93
C ALA A 239 1.05 15.24 -17.41
N THR A 240 1.33 16.30 -16.66
CA THR A 240 1.32 16.23 -15.20
C THR A 240 0.03 16.81 -14.62
N LEU A 241 -0.68 16.01 -13.84
CA LEU A 241 -1.88 16.42 -13.11
C LEU A 241 -1.52 16.86 -11.68
N PRO A 242 -2.19 17.91 -11.15
CA PRO A 242 -1.93 18.43 -9.79
C PRO A 242 -2.45 17.48 -8.71
N THR A 243 -2.04 17.72 -7.46
CA THR A 243 -2.62 17.04 -6.30
C THR A 243 -4.11 17.37 -6.18
N LYS A 244 -4.92 16.33 -5.95
CA LYS A 244 -6.37 16.45 -5.71
C LYS A 244 -6.66 15.90 -4.30
N LYS A 245 -7.52 16.59 -3.54
CA LYS A 245 -8.08 16.03 -2.29
C LYS A 245 -9.25 15.14 -2.66
N VAL A 246 -9.26 13.95 -2.10
CA VAL A 246 -10.34 12.96 -2.29
C VAL A 246 -10.71 12.42 -0.93
N GLY A 247 -11.98 12.29 -0.65
CA GLY A 247 -12.49 11.55 0.51
C GLY A 247 -12.24 10.06 0.34
N LYS A 248 -12.13 9.32 1.44
CA LYS A 248 -11.84 7.88 1.41
C LYS A 248 -12.92 7.06 0.69
N SER A 249 -14.15 7.52 0.73
CA SER A 249 -15.35 6.92 0.12
C SER A 249 -15.84 7.68 -1.10
N GLU A 250 -15.10 8.67 -1.59
CA GLU A 250 -15.49 9.42 -2.77
C GLU A 250 -14.98 8.72 -4.02
N ARG A 251 -15.91 8.44 -4.94
CA ARG A 251 -15.57 8.04 -6.30
C ARG A 251 -14.75 9.15 -6.94
N VAL A 252 -13.56 8.81 -7.41
CA VAL A 252 -12.67 9.77 -8.08
C VAL A 252 -13.09 9.87 -9.53
N HIS A 253 -13.74 10.96 -9.88
CA HIS A 253 -14.03 11.32 -11.26
C HIS A 253 -12.99 12.29 -11.83
#